data_f5239542e5f41cd83d013093df37892f
#
_entry.id   f5239542e5f41cd83d013093df37892f
#
_cell.length_a   1.000
_cell.length_b   1.000
_cell.length_c   1.000
_cell.angle_alpha   90.00
_cell.angle_beta   90.00
_cell.angle_gamma   90.00
#
_symmetry.space_group_name_H-M   'P 1'
#
loop_
_entity.id
_entity.type
_entity.pdbx_description
1 polymer ?
#
loop_
_entity_poly.entity_id
_entity_poly.type
_entity_poly.pdbx_seq_one_letter_code
_entity_poly.pdbx_strand_id
1 'polypeptide(L)' 'MVERQQFFVYFNHNKAIKDIRSIAHITYVSEKQKYLVAYCDKKRFDGFKAQIEKLQGVVSVEASQLPQDDVYFDEFSTVK' A
#
# COMPACT_ATOMS: atom_id res chain seq x y z
N MET A 1 9.80 -18.21 -7.13
CA MET A 1 8.90 -17.14 -7.43
C MET A 1 8.53 -16.41 -6.18
N VAL A 2 8.52 -15.13 -6.23
CA VAL A 2 8.27 -14.33 -5.06
C VAL A 2 6.83 -13.93 -5.01
N GLU A 3 6.19 -14.12 -3.87
CA GLU A 3 4.83 -13.68 -3.72
C GLU A 3 4.84 -12.27 -3.20
N ARG A 4 3.95 -11.48 -3.69
CA ARG A 4 3.84 -10.10 -3.30
C ARG A 4 2.59 -9.90 -2.48
N GLN A 5 2.68 -9.02 -1.51
CA GLN A 5 1.54 -8.64 -0.71
C GLN A 5 1.22 -7.19 -1.03
N GLN A 6 0.01 -6.95 -1.52
CA GLN A 6 -0.43 -5.60 -1.77
C GLN A 6 -1.06 -5.06 -0.51
N PHE A 7 -0.91 -3.79 -0.26
CA PHE A 7 -1.48 -3.20 0.93
C PHE A 7 -1.82 -1.75 0.69
N PHE A 8 -2.72 -1.23 1.54
CA PHE A 8 -3.15 0.15 1.45
C PHE A 8 -2.62 0.89 2.66
N VAL A 9 -2.15 2.09 2.45
CA VAL A 9 -1.67 2.93 3.54
C VAL A 9 -2.50 4.20 3.57
N TYR A 10 -3.15 4.45 4.70
CA TYR A 10 -3.91 5.67 4.86
C TYR A 10 -3.03 6.67 5.62
N PHE A 11 -2.93 7.87 5.11
CA PHE A 11 -2.04 8.87 5.70
C PHE A 11 -2.75 10.21 5.78
N ASN A 12 -2.25 11.08 6.64
CA ASN A 12 -2.81 12.42 6.75
C ASN A 12 -1.77 13.48 6.42
N HIS A 13 -0.58 13.07 5.98
CA HIS A 13 0.45 14.02 5.62
C HIS A 13 1.25 13.46 4.46
N ASN A 14 1.49 14.28 3.45
CA ASN A 14 2.16 13.82 2.27
C ASN A 14 3.60 13.36 2.50
N LYS A 15 4.17 13.76 3.60
CA LYS A 15 5.51 13.35 3.91
C LYS A 15 5.62 11.83 3.98
N ALA A 16 4.56 11.17 4.41
CA ALA A 16 4.57 9.73 4.52
C ALA A 16 4.80 9.06 3.17
N ILE A 17 4.37 9.70 2.09
CA ILE A 17 4.52 9.12 0.77
C ILE A 17 5.99 8.93 0.44
N LYS A 18 6.81 9.94 0.74
CA LYS A 18 8.22 9.85 0.43
C LYS A 18 8.89 8.77 1.25
N ASP A 19 8.53 8.67 2.50
CA ASP A 19 9.13 7.69 3.38
C ASP A 19 8.77 6.29 2.93
N ILE A 20 7.53 6.09 2.55
CA ILE A 20 7.09 4.77 2.13
C ILE A 20 7.72 4.40 0.80
N ARG A 21 7.88 5.40 -0.08
CA ARG A 21 8.44 5.13 -1.38
C ARG A 21 9.86 4.57 -1.29
N SER A 22 10.57 4.91 -0.26
CA SER A 22 11.94 4.45 -0.12
C SER A 22 12.02 3.01 0.37
N ILE A 23 10.93 2.43 0.85
CA ILE A 23 10.98 1.07 1.37
C ILE A 23 10.01 0.11 0.67
N ALA A 24 9.06 0.61 -0.08
CA ALA A 24 8.11 -0.26 -0.76
C ALA A 24 7.78 0.30 -2.11
N HIS A 25 7.23 -0.55 -2.97
CA HIS A 25 6.84 -0.11 -4.29
C HIS A 25 5.43 0.46 -4.24
N ILE A 26 5.30 1.72 -4.56
CA ILE A 26 4.00 2.36 -4.58
C ILE A 26 3.45 2.29 -5.99
N THR A 27 2.24 1.79 -6.14
CA THR A 27 1.64 1.70 -7.46
C THR A 27 0.57 2.77 -7.69
N TYR A 28 0.06 3.36 -6.64
CA TYR A 28 -0.99 4.38 -6.80
C TYR A 28 -1.05 5.24 -5.57
N VAL A 29 -1.26 6.52 -5.77
CA VAL A 29 -1.38 7.46 -4.66
C VAL A 29 -2.59 8.34 -4.92
N SER A 30 -3.47 8.47 -3.94
CA SER A 30 -4.58 9.39 -4.01
C SER A 30 -4.40 10.45 -2.95
N GLU A 31 -3.93 11.60 -3.34
CA GLU A 31 -3.73 12.67 -2.39
C GLU A 31 -5.05 13.24 -1.91
N LYS A 32 -6.06 13.16 -2.75
CA LYS A 32 -7.35 13.66 -2.39
C LYS A 32 -7.97 12.85 -1.30
N GLN A 33 -7.86 11.52 -1.39
CA GLN A 33 -8.46 10.65 -0.40
C GLN A 33 -7.48 10.22 0.65
N LYS A 34 -6.24 10.64 0.52
CA LYS A 34 -5.23 10.39 1.53
C LYS A 34 -4.92 8.92 1.76
N TYR A 35 -4.76 8.19 0.66
CA TYR A 35 -4.29 6.83 0.80
C TYR A 35 -3.42 6.47 -0.41
N LEU A 36 -2.65 5.42 -0.26
CA LEU A 36 -1.85 4.92 -1.35
C LEU A 36 -1.90 3.41 -1.37
N VAL A 37 -1.54 2.84 -2.51
CA VAL A 37 -1.49 1.40 -2.69
C VAL A 37 -0.04 1.04 -2.99
N ALA A 38 0.47 0.05 -2.29
CA ALA A 38 1.84 -0.37 -2.48
C ALA A 38 1.92 -1.88 -2.34
N TYR A 39 3.09 -2.44 -2.68
CA TYR A 39 3.26 -3.86 -2.48
C TYR A 39 4.70 -4.15 -2.06
N CYS A 40 4.89 -5.28 -1.43
CA CYS A 40 6.20 -5.72 -1.01
C CYS A 40 6.21 -7.24 -1.00
N ASP A 41 7.36 -7.81 -0.65
CA ASP A 41 7.47 -9.25 -0.51
C ASP A 41 6.53 -9.69 0.58
N LYS A 42 5.75 -10.70 0.33
CA LYS A 42 4.80 -11.18 1.30
C LYS A 42 5.49 -11.58 2.58
N LYS A 43 6.67 -12.14 2.50
CA LYS A 43 7.39 -12.56 3.67
C LYS A 43 7.85 -11.39 4.52
N ARG A 44 7.97 -10.22 3.92
CA ARG A 44 8.44 -9.06 4.64
C ARG A 44 7.32 -8.12 5.03
N PHE A 45 6.09 -8.49 4.66
CA PHE A 45 4.98 -7.56 4.86
C PHE A 45 4.82 -7.18 6.34
N ASP A 46 4.93 -8.14 7.24
CA ASP A 46 4.74 -7.82 8.65
C ASP A 46 5.76 -6.79 9.13
N GLY A 47 7.00 -6.94 8.68
CA GLY A 47 8.02 -5.99 9.06
C GLY A 47 7.78 -4.63 8.45
N PHE A 48 7.39 -4.59 7.19
CA PHE A 48 7.10 -3.32 6.54
C PHE A 48 5.89 -2.65 7.18
N LYS A 49 4.87 -3.44 7.50
CA LYS A 49 3.69 -2.87 8.11
C LYS A 49 4.04 -2.19 9.42
N ALA A 50 4.81 -2.87 10.25
CA ALA A 50 5.21 -2.28 11.52
C ALA A 50 6.05 -1.02 11.31
N GLN A 51 6.93 -1.06 10.33
CA GLN A 51 7.80 0.08 10.07
C GLN A 51 6.99 1.26 9.55
N ILE A 52 6.06 1.01 8.64
CA ILE A 52 5.26 2.07 8.07
C ILE A 52 4.34 2.69 9.11
N GLU A 53 3.79 1.88 9.98
CA GLU A 53 2.90 2.39 11.00
C GLU A 53 3.60 3.33 11.97
N LYS A 54 4.91 3.25 12.04
CA LYS A 54 5.66 4.13 12.93
C LYS A 54 6.00 5.46 12.28
N LEU A 55 5.77 5.59 10.98
CA LEU A 55 6.12 6.82 10.30
C LEU A 55 5.14 7.92 10.67
N GLN A 56 5.64 9.12 10.73
CA GLN A 56 4.77 10.24 11.00
C GLN A 56 3.90 10.50 9.79
N GLY A 57 2.65 10.77 10.02
CA GLY A 57 1.73 11.05 8.92
C GLY A 57 0.95 9.83 8.48
N VAL A 58 1.28 8.66 8.97
CA VAL A 58 0.56 7.45 8.60
C VAL A 58 -0.54 7.20 9.61
N VAL A 59 -1.74 6.94 9.12
CA VAL A 59 -2.89 6.68 9.96
C VAL A 59 -3.05 5.19 10.19
N SER A 60 -3.02 4.41 9.12
CA SER A 60 -3.15 2.97 9.27
C SER A 60 -2.65 2.26 8.03
N VAL A 61 -2.41 0.97 8.16
CA VAL A 61 -1.96 0.13 7.06
C VAL A 61 -2.84 -1.10 7.04
N GLU A 62 -3.38 -1.44 5.88
CA GLU A 62 -4.24 -2.60 5.77
C GLU A 62 -3.80 -3.48 4.62
N ALA A 63 -3.71 -4.77 4.85
CA ALA A 63 -3.35 -5.69 3.79
C ALA A 63 -4.52 -5.89 2.84
N SER A 64 -4.23 -5.99 1.57
CA SER A 64 -5.27 -6.26 0.60
C SER A 64 -5.63 -7.74 0.68
N GLN A 65 -6.91 -8.00 0.61
CA GLN A 65 -7.39 -9.35 0.64
C GLN A 65 -7.52 -9.93 -0.74
N LEU A 66 -7.31 -9.14 -1.76
CA LEU A 66 -7.51 -9.61 -3.10
C LEU A 66 -6.31 -10.42 -3.60
N PRO A 67 -6.56 -11.41 -4.44
CA PRO A 67 -5.47 -12.19 -4.98
C PRO A 67 -4.55 -11.34 -5.82
N GLN A 68 -3.34 -11.74 -5.89
CA GLN A 68 -2.40 -10.96 -6.60
C GLN A 68 -2.62 -10.93 -8.06
N ASP A 69 -3.03 -12.02 -8.62
CA ASP A 69 -3.19 -12.06 -10.03
C ASP A 69 -4.47 -11.56 -10.46
N ASP A 70 -5.19 -10.82 -9.69
CA ASP A 70 -6.46 -10.51 -9.99
C ASP A 70 -6.61 -9.50 -10.95
N VAL A 71 -7.21 -9.86 -11.93
CA VAL A 71 -7.61 -8.92 -12.86
C VAL A 71 -8.76 -8.20 -12.40
N TYR A 72 -9.29 -8.56 -11.30
CA TYR A 72 -10.34 -7.79 -10.79
C TYR A 72 -10.04 -6.42 -10.57
N PHE A 73 -8.82 -6.12 -10.38
CA PHE A 73 -8.48 -4.80 -10.20
C PHE A 73 -8.95 -3.97 -11.31
N ASP A 74 -8.81 -4.46 -12.50
CA ASP A 74 -9.25 -3.72 -13.64
C ASP A 74 -10.70 -3.55 -13.64
N GLU A 75 -11.41 -4.57 -13.35
CA GLU A 75 -12.81 -4.45 -13.35
C GLU A 75 -13.24 -3.52 -12.31
N PHE A 76 -12.58 -3.58 -11.18
CA PHE A 76 -12.91 -2.74 -10.11
C PHE A 76 -12.80 -1.33 -10.48
N SER A 77 -11.77 -1.00 -11.17
CA SER A 77 -11.62 0.37 -11.48
C SER A 77 -12.60 0.78 -12.53
N THR A 78 -13.08 -0.10 -13.33
CA THR A 78 -14.02 0.35 -14.32
C THR A 78 -15.38 0.46 -13.76
N VAL A 79 -15.67 -0.21 -12.72
CA VAL A 79 -16.96 -0.13 -12.19
C VAL A 79 -17.30 1.19 -11.71
N LYS A 80 -16.47 1.85 -11.42
CA LYS A 80 -16.81 3.08 -10.90
C LYS A 80 -16.71 4.04 -11.58
#